data_394ad3cef352f192a4f6dfa0b5684550
#
_entry.id   394ad3cef352f192a4f6dfa0b5684550
#
_cell.length_a   1.000
_cell.length_b   1.000
_cell.length_c   1.000
_cell.angle_alpha   90.00
_cell.angle_beta   90.00
_cell.angle_gamma   90.00
#
_symmetry.space_group_name_H-M   'P 1'
#
loop_
_entity.id
_entity.type
_entity.pdbx_description
1 polymer ?
#
loop_
_entity_poly.entity_id
_entity_poly.type
_entity_poly.pdbx_seq_one_letter_code
_entity_poly.pdbx_strand_id
1 'polypeptide(L)'
;MYNIVPGMMASLALLVNVFFTLGILTSFQAALTLPGLAGMVLSLGTAVDANVLIYERIKEELRSGKGMKQAVAAGYGNAFSAIFDSNLTSLITGVILLTTGTGPIRGFATTWIIGIIVSFFTAVFLTRLVYDYKLNHDKWMHCKFDTAVSHNLMQGKKYKFMSMYKTTFTVAIIAAVVFIGSFFVRGLSKSIDFTGGRNYVVQFESPVEPEEIRTVLGDAFVNADGTKANTSAIAIGTDGKTIRVSTNYMIESNNPAVDDQAETILYNSLKKAGLVSQENVDAFKNPDVRQGGSIISSTKVGPSVAKDITMGAIYSVLFALIAIFLYILLRFRNVAFSLGSTIALAFDALTVVGFYSLLWGHVPFSLEIDQTFIGAILTVVGYSINDKVVVFDRIRENLKLHPKADRQQIFNASVNETLARTINTSVSTLLVLLCIFILGGDSIRSFSFAM
;
A
#
# COMPACT_ATOMS: atom_id res chain seq x y z
N MET A 1 1.99 22.48 4.62
CA MET A 1 1.92 21.99 6.00
C MET A 1 3.03 22.58 6.86
N TYR A 2 4.29 22.48 6.48
CA TYR A 2 5.44 23.00 7.19
C TYR A 2 6.07 24.18 6.46
N ASN A 3 6.80 25.02 7.20
CA ASN A 3 7.49 26.16 6.63
C ASN A 3 8.64 25.71 5.70
N ILE A 4 9.24 26.64 4.97
CA ILE A 4 10.25 26.38 3.93
C ILE A 4 11.40 25.49 4.45
N VAL A 5 12.00 25.84 5.59
CA VAL A 5 13.18 25.10 6.11
C VAL A 5 12.83 23.66 6.51
N PRO A 6 11.84 23.39 7.39
CA PRO A 6 11.43 22.01 7.70
C PRO A 6 10.93 21.24 6.48
N GLY A 7 10.19 21.91 5.58
CA GLY A 7 9.70 21.29 4.34
C GLY A 7 10.84 20.87 3.41
N MET A 8 11.82 21.73 3.19
CA MET A 8 13.02 21.40 2.40
C MET A 8 13.83 20.28 3.02
N MET A 9 13.96 20.25 4.36
CA MET A 9 14.67 19.18 5.06
C MET A 9 13.97 17.85 4.92
N ALA A 10 12.63 17.80 5.02
CA ALA A 10 11.87 16.58 4.77
C ALA A 10 12.01 16.11 3.31
N SER A 11 11.94 17.03 2.35
CA SER A 11 12.13 16.69 0.93
C SER A 11 13.53 16.19 0.63
N LEU A 12 14.57 16.80 1.23
CA LEU A 12 15.95 16.33 1.10
C LEU A 12 16.11 14.92 1.71
N ALA A 13 15.52 14.67 2.87
CA ALA A 13 15.54 13.35 3.51
C ALA A 13 14.89 12.29 2.61
N LEU A 14 13.79 12.63 1.91
CA LEU A 14 13.16 11.73 0.93
C LEU A 14 14.07 11.44 -0.27
N LEU A 15 14.72 12.45 -0.85
CA LEU A 15 15.65 12.25 -1.95
C LEU A 15 16.82 11.33 -1.56
N VAL A 16 17.37 11.56 -0.36
CA VAL A 16 18.44 10.71 0.18
C VAL A 16 17.92 9.29 0.47
N ASN A 17 16.67 9.15 0.93
CA ASN A 17 16.05 7.84 1.11
C ASN A 17 15.97 7.06 -0.20
N VAL A 18 15.49 7.67 -1.29
CA VAL A 18 15.45 7.05 -2.63
C VAL A 18 16.85 6.62 -3.06
N PHE A 19 17.83 7.53 -2.92
CA PHE A 19 19.21 7.27 -3.32
C PHE A 19 19.80 6.08 -2.56
N PHE A 20 19.65 6.01 -1.25
CA PHE A 20 20.14 4.88 -0.46
C PHE A 20 19.38 3.59 -0.74
N THR A 21 18.06 3.66 -0.90
CA THR A 21 17.25 2.48 -1.23
C THR A 21 17.70 1.88 -2.57
N LEU A 22 17.86 2.69 -3.61
CA LEU A 22 18.36 2.24 -4.90
C LEU A 22 19.82 1.73 -4.81
N GLY A 23 20.68 2.41 -4.05
CA GLY A 23 22.06 1.98 -3.82
C GLY A 23 22.15 0.62 -3.13
N ILE A 24 21.31 0.37 -2.12
CA ILE A 24 21.24 -0.93 -1.43
C ILE A 24 20.70 -2.01 -2.37
N LEU A 25 19.62 -1.75 -3.11
CA LEU A 25 19.05 -2.70 -4.06
C LEU A 25 20.06 -3.12 -5.14
N THR A 26 20.79 -2.16 -5.69
CA THR A 26 21.85 -2.43 -6.68
C THR A 26 23.02 -3.21 -6.08
N SER A 27 23.43 -2.91 -4.85
CA SER A 27 24.51 -3.64 -4.17
C SER A 27 24.16 -5.10 -3.94
N PHE A 28 22.90 -5.41 -3.66
CA PHE A 28 22.43 -6.78 -3.48
C PHE A 28 22.01 -7.44 -4.80
N GLN A 29 22.13 -6.76 -5.95
CA GLN A 29 21.67 -7.23 -7.26
C GLN A 29 20.19 -7.67 -7.24
N ALA A 30 19.39 -7.01 -6.40
CA ALA A 30 17.98 -7.31 -6.24
C ALA A 30 17.20 -6.90 -7.51
N ALA A 31 16.42 -7.83 -8.06
CA ALA A 31 15.55 -7.52 -9.19
C ALA A 31 14.43 -6.56 -8.78
N LEU A 32 14.37 -5.41 -9.43
CA LEU A 32 13.28 -4.45 -9.21
C LEU A 32 12.05 -4.87 -10.02
N THR A 33 11.10 -5.49 -9.34
CA THR A 33 9.81 -5.90 -9.91
C THR A 33 8.80 -4.75 -9.88
N LEU A 34 7.71 -4.83 -10.69
CA LEU A 34 6.62 -3.84 -10.61
C LEU A 34 6.05 -3.70 -9.19
N PRO A 35 5.74 -4.81 -8.46
CA PRO A 35 5.39 -4.71 -7.04
C PRO A 35 6.51 -4.11 -6.18
N GLY A 36 7.77 -4.39 -6.51
CA GLY A 36 8.92 -3.79 -5.83
C GLY A 36 8.97 -2.28 -5.98
N LEU A 37 8.64 -1.74 -7.15
CA LEU A 37 8.47 -0.29 -7.35
C LEU A 37 7.35 0.27 -6.46
N ALA A 38 6.20 -0.42 -6.37
CA ALA A 38 5.12 -0.02 -5.48
C ALA A 38 5.57 0.01 -4.01
N GLY A 39 6.32 -1.01 -3.56
CA GLY A 39 6.91 -1.05 -2.20
C GLY A 39 7.88 0.09 -1.94
N MET A 40 8.71 0.45 -2.92
CA MET A 40 9.63 1.59 -2.81
C MET A 40 8.87 2.91 -2.69
N VAL A 41 7.90 3.16 -3.56
CA VAL A 41 7.11 4.40 -3.52
C VAL A 41 6.31 4.51 -2.22
N LEU A 42 5.78 3.38 -1.75
CA LEU A 42 5.12 3.32 -0.44
C LEU A 42 6.05 3.70 0.71
N SER A 43 7.29 3.20 0.68
CA SER A 43 8.28 3.56 1.71
C SER A 43 8.56 5.06 1.76
N LEU A 44 8.41 5.79 0.64
CA LEU A 44 8.49 7.24 0.61
C LEU A 44 7.32 7.90 1.35
N GLY A 45 6.11 7.37 1.21
CA GLY A 45 4.95 7.83 1.98
C GLY A 45 5.19 7.69 3.48
N THR A 46 5.67 6.53 3.92
CA THR A 46 5.99 6.29 5.35
C THR A 46 7.20 7.07 5.85
N ALA A 47 8.17 7.40 5.00
CA ALA A 47 9.33 8.22 5.35
C ALA A 47 8.94 9.67 5.71
N VAL A 48 7.89 10.21 5.08
CA VAL A 48 7.34 11.53 5.45
C VAL A 48 6.80 11.52 6.86
N ASP A 49 6.13 10.45 7.28
CA ASP A 49 5.46 10.37 8.59
C ASP A 49 6.43 10.53 9.76
N ALA A 50 7.62 9.95 9.66
CA ALA A 50 8.65 10.10 10.70
C ALA A 50 9.05 11.58 10.88
N ASN A 51 9.24 12.31 9.76
CA ASN A 51 9.54 13.74 9.81
C ASN A 51 8.37 14.56 10.37
N VAL A 52 7.14 14.24 9.97
CA VAL A 52 5.92 14.88 10.50
C VAL A 52 5.86 14.72 12.02
N LEU A 53 6.10 13.52 12.53
CA LEU A 53 6.09 13.23 13.97
C LEU A 53 7.12 14.07 14.72
N ILE A 54 8.35 14.12 14.22
CA ILE A 54 9.42 14.91 14.81
C ILE A 54 9.02 16.38 14.85
N TYR A 55 8.53 16.92 13.74
CA TYR A 55 8.18 18.35 13.64
C TYR A 55 6.99 18.72 14.54
N GLU A 56 5.97 17.86 14.66
CA GLU A 56 4.87 18.11 15.59
C GLU A 56 5.37 18.11 17.06
N ARG A 57 6.27 17.20 17.44
CA ARG A 57 6.87 17.21 18.77
C ARG A 57 7.74 18.46 19.01
N ILE A 58 8.53 18.91 18.02
CA ILE A 58 9.27 20.17 18.13
C ILE A 58 8.32 21.35 18.33
N LYS A 59 7.19 21.39 17.61
CA LYS A 59 6.17 22.45 17.77
C LYS A 59 5.56 22.44 19.18
N GLU A 60 5.26 21.26 19.72
CA GLU A 60 4.77 21.13 21.13
C GLU A 60 5.77 21.69 22.13
N GLU A 61 7.07 21.38 21.96
CA GLU A 61 8.14 21.86 22.84
C GLU A 61 8.38 23.37 22.70
N LEU A 62 8.29 23.92 21.49
CA LEU A 62 8.36 25.37 21.26
C LEU A 62 7.16 26.10 21.91
N ARG A 63 5.97 25.54 21.85
CA ARG A 63 4.77 26.09 22.50
C ARG A 63 4.86 26.04 24.03
N SER A 64 5.59 25.07 24.58
CA SER A 64 5.89 25.04 26.03
C SER A 64 6.89 26.09 26.49
N GLY A 65 7.42 26.94 25.58
CA GLY A 65 8.35 28.02 25.86
C GLY A 65 9.83 27.66 25.82
N LYS A 66 10.19 26.45 25.35
CA LYS A 66 11.60 26.06 25.19
C LYS A 66 12.27 26.80 24.05
N GLY A 67 13.54 27.14 24.21
CA GLY A 67 14.36 27.69 23.15
C GLY A 67 14.57 26.67 22.01
N MET A 68 14.87 27.15 20.78
CA MET A 68 14.95 26.34 19.57
C MET A 68 15.87 25.10 19.73
N LYS A 69 17.10 25.26 20.25
CA LYS A 69 18.03 24.14 20.46
C LYS A 69 17.44 23.06 21.40
N GLN A 70 16.81 23.48 22.49
CA GLN A 70 16.20 22.57 23.45
C GLN A 70 14.94 21.91 22.88
N ALA A 71 14.12 22.67 22.14
CA ALA A 71 12.90 22.15 21.53
C ALA A 71 13.21 21.09 20.45
N VAL A 72 14.24 21.32 19.63
CA VAL A 72 14.69 20.35 18.62
C VAL A 72 15.22 19.08 19.32
N ALA A 73 16.12 19.22 20.28
CA ALA A 73 16.66 18.06 21.01
C ALA A 73 15.57 17.25 21.71
N ALA A 74 14.63 17.91 22.40
CA ALA A 74 13.50 17.27 23.06
C ALA A 74 12.52 16.65 22.05
N GLY A 75 12.22 17.34 20.94
CA GLY A 75 11.34 16.84 19.89
C GLY A 75 11.82 15.53 19.28
N TYR A 76 13.11 15.44 18.92
CA TYR A 76 13.71 14.19 18.44
C TYR A 76 13.70 13.09 19.51
N GLY A 77 14.03 13.43 20.76
CA GLY A 77 14.03 12.46 21.86
C GLY A 77 12.64 11.89 22.14
N ASN A 78 11.63 12.76 22.22
CA ASN A 78 10.25 12.36 22.51
C ASN A 78 9.55 11.66 21.33
N ALA A 79 9.94 11.97 20.09
CA ALA A 79 9.42 11.29 18.90
C ALA A 79 10.02 9.90 18.69
N PHE A 80 11.24 9.66 19.16
CA PHE A 80 12.02 8.45 18.86
C PHE A 80 11.26 7.15 19.15
N SER A 81 10.68 7.02 20.35
CA SER A 81 9.95 5.80 20.74
C SER A 81 8.78 5.50 19.78
N ALA A 82 7.98 6.52 19.44
CA ALA A 82 6.84 6.34 18.57
C ALA A 82 7.26 6.01 17.12
N ILE A 83 8.33 6.63 16.61
CA ILE A 83 8.89 6.33 15.28
C ILE A 83 9.46 4.91 15.26
N PHE A 84 10.17 4.49 16.30
CA PHE A 84 10.71 3.14 16.40
C PHE A 84 9.59 2.09 16.40
N ASP A 85 8.57 2.28 17.25
CA ASP A 85 7.43 1.36 17.36
C ASP A 85 6.67 1.25 16.00
N SER A 86 6.45 2.37 15.33
CA SER A 86 5.82 2.44 14.02
C SER A 86 6.62 1.67 12.94
N ASN A 87 7.92 1.93 12.86
CA ASN A 87 8.76 1.23 11.89
C ASN A 87 8.89 -0.26 12.21
N LEU A 88 8.94 -0.64 13.50
CA LEU A 88 9.03 -2.03 13.92
C LEU A 88 7.77 -2.82 13.56
N THR A 89 6.58 -2.24 13.72
CA THR A 89 5.32 -2.89 13.30
C THR A 89 5.26 -3.09 11.79
N SER A 90 5.70 -2.09 11.02
CA SER A 90 5.80 -2.20 9.56
C SER A 90 6.86 -3.22 9.13
N LEU A 91 7.98 -3.32 9.84
CA LEU A 91 9.00 -4.37 9.62
C LEU A 91 8.46 -5.77 9.91
N ILE A 92 7.69 -5.96 10.98
CA ILE A 92 7.05 -7.24 11.29
C ILE A 92 6.18 -7.71 10.12
N THR A 93 5.32 -6.84 9.61
CA THR A 93 4.47 -7.16 8.43
C THR A 93 5.30 -7.40 7.17
N GLY A 94 6.35 -6.61 6.95
CA GLY A 94 7.29 -6.80 5.84
C GLY A 94 8.03 -8.14 5.90
N VAL A 95 8.51 -8.55 7.07
CA VAL A 95 9.18 -9.85 7.25
C VAL A 95 8.21 -11.02 7.05
N ILE A 96 6.98 -10.92 7.55
CA ILE A 96 5.94 -11.92 7.28
C ILE A 96 5.72 -12.05 5.78
N LEU A 97 5.56 -10.92 5.08
CA LEU A 97 5.37 -10.91 3.64
C LEU A 97 6.58 -11.48 2.88
N LEU A 98 7.81 -11.21 3.35
CA LEU A 98 9.04 -11.76 2.78
C LEU A 98 9.13 -13.28 2.93
N THR A 99 8.69 -13.81 4.08
CA THR A 99 8.78 -15.25 4.39
C THR A 99 7.66 -16.08 3.76
N THR A 100 6.45 -15.53 3.72
CA THR A 100 5.26 -16.21 3.19
C THR A 100 5.02 -15.93 1.71
N GLY A 101 5.51 -14.79 1.20
CA GLY A 101 5.34 -14.38 -0.19
C GLY A 101 6.18 -15.19 -1.17
N THR A 102 5.72 -15.23 -2.41
CA THR A 102 6.41 -15.89 -3.53
C THR A 102 6.74 -14.85 -4.62
N GLY A 103 7.75 -15.11 -5.45
CA GLY A 103 8.09 -14.33 -6.64
C GLY A 103 7.98 -12.80 -6.47
N PRO A 104 7.03 -12.14 -7.14
CA PRO A 104 6.85 -10.69 -7.12
C PRO A 104 6.59 -10.09 -5.73
N ILE A 105 5.90 -10.83 -4.82
CA ILE A 105 5.63 -10.38 -3.45
C ILE A 105 6.93 -10.23 -2.66
N ARG A 106 7.88 -11.16 -2.84
CA ARG A 106 9.19 -11.04 -2.19
C ARG A 106 9.94 -9.79 -2.63
N GLY A 107 9.85 -9.44 -3.93
CA GLY A 107 10.41 -8.21 -4.46
C GLY A 107 9.81 -6.98 -3.76
N PHE A 108 8.48 -6.92 -3.62
CA PHE A 108 7.78 -5.89 -2.87
C PHE A 108 8.25 -5.82 -1.41
N ALA A 109 8.22 -6.95 -0.70
CA ALA A 109 8.61 -7.02 0.70
C ALA A 109 10.06 -6.56 0.93
N THR A 110 10.97 -6.98 0.05
CA THR A 110 12.39 -6.61 0.12
C THR A 110 12.57 -5.10 -0.03
N THR A 111 11.97 -4.49 -1.05
CA THR A 111 12.08 -3.04 -1.27
C THR A 111 11.43 -2.25 -0.15
N TRP A 112 10.29 -2.72 0.36
CA TRP A 112 9.59 -2.08 1.47
C TRP A 112 10.38 -2.14 2.77
N ILE A 113 10.95 -3.31 3.15
CA ILE A 113 11.80 -3.46 4.33
C ILE A 113 13.03 -2.54 4.25
N ILE A 114 13.73 -2.55 3.12
CA ILE A 114 14.88 -1.67 2.90
C ILE A 114 14.46 -0.20 3.03
N GLY A 115 13.37 0.19 2.39
CA GLY A 115 12.83 1.54 2.46
C GLY A 115 12.48 1.98 3.87
N ILE A 116 11.86 1.11 4.71
CA ILE A 116 11.57 1.39 6.13
C ILE A 116 12.87 1.62 6.92
N ILE A 117 13.86 0.76 6.78
CA ILE A 117 15.14 0.88 7.49
C ILE A 117 15.84 2.18 7.10
N VAL A 118 15.89 2.46 5.80
CA VAL A 118 16.51 3.69 5.28
C VAL A 118 15.74 4.93 5.73
N SER A 119 14.39 4.88 5.74
CA SER A 119 13.56 6.00 6.19
C SER A 119 13.78 6.32 7.66
N PHE A 120 13.88 5.30 8.49
CA PHE A 120 14.21 5.48 9.91
C PHE A 120 15.58 6.15 10.07
N PHE A 121 16.60 5.69 9.36
CA PHE A 121 17.93 6.26 9.37
C PHE A 121 17.93 7.72 8.89
N THR A 122 17.32 8.01 7.76
CA THR A 122 17.32 9.38 7.20
C THR A 122 16.53 10.36 8.05
N ALA A 123 15.35 9.96 8.58
CA ALA A 123 14.51 10.84 9.37
C ALA A 123 15.07 11.09 10.79
N VAL A 124 15.65 10.07 11.44
CA VAL A 124 16.07 10.20 12.85
C VAL A 124 17.53 10.66 12.97
N PHE A 125 18.43 10.16 12.11
CA PHE A 125 19.86 10.46 12.23
C PHE A 125 20.29 11.60 11.30
N LEU A 126 20.03 11.49 10.00
CA LEU A 126 20.51 12.47 9.02
C LEU A 126 19.89 13.85 9.22
N THR A 127 18.58 13.93 9.37
CA THR A 127 17.92 15.23 9.57
C THR A 127 18.36 15.86 10.90
N ARG A 128 18.49 15.06 11.97
CA ARG A 128 18.99 15.52 13.25
C ARG A 128 20.41 16.08 13.14
N LEU A 129 21.31 15.37 12.46
CA LEU A 129 22.69 15.83 12.27
C LEU A 129 22.73 17.23 11.62
N VAL A 130 21.88 17.44 10.60
CA VAL A 130 21.83 18.76 9.92
C VAL A 130 21.26 19.85 10.82
N TYR A 131 20.20 19.56 11.60
CA TYR A 131 19.66 20.51 12.57
C TYR A 131 20.67 20.84 13.65
N ASP A 132 21.31 19.84 14.26
CA ASP A 132 22.33 20.05 15.32
C ASP A 132 23.51 20.86 14.78
N TYR A 133 24.00 20.55 13.56
CA TYR A 133 25.07 21.33 12.93
C TYR A 133 24.68 22.78 12.71
N LYS A 134 23.49 23.05 12.14
CA LYS A 134 23.04 24.42 11.86
C LYS A 134 22.77 25.23 13.14
N LEU A 135 22.14 24.61 14.14
CA LEU A 135 21.83 25.25 15.41
C LEU A 135 23.09 25.51 16.25
N ASN A 136 24.11 24.66 16.18
CA ASN A 136 25.38 24.88 16.88
C ASN A 136 26.21 26.02 16.27
N HIS A 137 25.95 26.37 15.02
CA HIS A 137 26.53 27.54 14.35
C HIS A 137 25.59 28.76 14.37
N ASP A 138 24.64 28.80 15.31
CA ASP A 138 23.64 29.85 15.50
C ASP A 138 22.80 30.20 14.25
N LYS A 139 22.73 29.23 13.28
CA LYS A 139 21.85 29.30 12.13
C LYS A 139 20.53 28.63 12.49
N TRP A 140 19.44 29.09 11.85
CA TRP A 140 18.07 28.56 12.06
C TRP A 140 17.49 28.76 13.47
N MET A 141 18.05 29.62 14.29
CA MET A 141 17.55 29.93 15.66
C MET A 141 16.11 30.49 15.64
N HIS A 142 15.69 31.14 14.54
CA HIS A 142 14.34 31.68 14.36
C HIS A 142 13.53 30.91 13.32
N CYS A 143 13.88 29.65 13.05
CA CYS A 143 13.16 28.81 12.11
C CYS A 143 11.73 28.54 12.60
N LYS A 144 10.74 28.81 11.75
CA LYS A 144 9.34 28.47 12.03
C LYS A 144 9.04 27.10 11.48
N PHE A 145 8.37 26.25 12.25
CA PHE A 145 7.94 24.91 11.81
C PHE A 145 6.53 24.91 11.19
N ASP A 146 5.73 25.92 11.46
CA ASP A 146 4.36 26.08 10.97
C ASP A 146 4.27 27.14 9.86
N THR A 147 3.26 26.97 9.02
CA THR A 147 2.82 27.97 8.03
C THR A 147 1.64 28.75 8.60
N ALA A 148 1.29 29.90 7.99
CA ALA A 148 0.11 30.68 8.39
C ALA A 148 -1.19 29.83 8.40
N VAL A 149 -1.30 28.85 7.51
CA VAL A 149 -2.46 27.93 7.43
C VAL A 149 -2.41 26.86 8.51
N SER A 150 -1.22 26.29 8.79
CA SER A 150 -1.08 25.17 9.72
C SER A 150 -0.95 25.60 11.18
N HIS A 151 -0.66 26.90 11.43
CA HIS A 151 -0.43 27.43 12.77
C HIS A 151 -1.63 27.20 13.71
N ASN A 152 -2.84 27.41 13.22
CA ASN A 152 -4.08 27.31 14.00
C ASN A 152 -4.94 26.11 13.57
N LEU A 153 -4.41 25.17 12.76
CA LEU A 153 -5.18 24.04 12.30
C LEU A 153 -5.58 23.17 13.49
N MET A 154 -6.89 23.04 13.73
CA MET A 154 -7.49 22.28 14.83
C MET A 154 -7.19 22.79 16.26
N GLN A 155 -6.54 23.96 16.45
CA GLN A 155 -6.34 24.51 17.79
C GLN A 155 -7.67 24.97 18.41
N GLY A 156 -7.90 24.57 19.66
CA GLY A 156 -9.09 24.99 20.41
C GLY A 156 -10.39 24.24 20.08
N LYS A 157 -10.43 23.44 19.04
CA LYS A 157 -11.60 22.58 18.74
C LYS A 157 -11.52 21.31 19.57
N LYS A 158 -12.50 21.12 20.46
CA LYS A 158 -12.63 19.90 21.26
C LYS A 158 -13.82 19.10 20.76
N TYR A 159 -13.55 18.04 20.02
CA TYR A 159 -14.61 17.13 19.54
C TYR A 159 -14.96 16.11 20.64
N LYS A 160 -16.24 15.77 20.74
CA LYS A 160 -16.73 14.80 21.73
C LYS A 160 -16.75 13.38 21.15
N PHE A 161 -15.58 12.85 20.75
CA PHE A 161 -15.46 11.52 20.15
C PHE A 161 -16.08 10.42 21.01
N MET A 162 -15.82 10.46 22.32
CA MET A 162 -16.33 9.44 23.24
C MET A 162 -17.85 9.47 23.40
N SER A 163 -18.53 10.58 23.12
CA SER A 163 -20.00 10.61 23.13
C SER A 163 -20.61 10.00 21.87
N MET A 164 -19.83 9.94 20.78
CA MET A 164 -20.29 9.44 19.47
C MET A 164 -19.99 7.95 19.25
N TYR A 165 -19.44 7.24 20.27
CA TYR A 165 -18.99 5.86 20.08
C TYR A 165 -20.09 4.91 19.58
N LYS A 166 -21.33 5.05 20.09
CA LYS A 166 -22.46 4.21 19.66
C LYS A 166 -22.76 4.39 18.16
N THR A 167 -22.82 5.64 17.71
CA THR A 167 -23.05 5.97 16.29
C THR A 167 -21.91 5.42 15.42
N THR A 168 -20.65 5.61 15.83
CA THR A 168 -19.48 5.11 15.10
C THR A 168 -19.50 3.58 15.00
N PHE A 169 -19.79 2.87 16.10
CA PHE A 169 -19.91 1.41 16.08
C PHE A 169 -21.07 0.95 15.19
N THR A 170 -22.22 1.62 15.24
CA THR A 170 -23.35 1.26 14.37
C THR A 170 -22.98 1.42 12.89
N VAL A 171 -22.34 2.53 12.51
CA VAL A 171 -21.89 2.75 11.14
C VAL A 171 -20.85 1.69 10.72
N ALA A 172 -19.90 1.37 11.59
CA ALA A 172 -18.88 0.34 11.31
C ALA A 172 -19.51 -1.06 11.12
N ILE A 173 -20.50 -1.43 11.96
CA ILE A 173 -21.22 -2.70 11.82
C ILE A 173 -22.01 -2.74 10.52
N ILE A 174 -22.73 -1.67 10.17
CA ILE A 174 -23.48 -1.59 8.90
C ILE A 174 -22.51 -1.73 7.72
N ALA A 175 -21.38 -1.02 7.74
CA ALA A 175 -20.36 -1.12 6.69
C ALA A 175 -19.81 -2.55 6.60
N ALA A 176 -19.50 -3.20 7.73
CA ALA A 176 -19.03 -4.59 7.75
C ALA A 176 -20.06 -5.55 7.13
N VAL A 177 -21.34 -5.40 7.47
CA VAL A 177 -22.44 -6.21 6.91
C VAL A 177 -22.54 -6.01 5.40
N VAL A 178 -22.45 -4.76 4.92
CA VAL A 178 -22.48 -4.44 3.48
C VAL A 178 -21.27 -5.05 2.76
N PHE A 179 -20.08 -4.94 3.31
CA PHE A 179 -18.86 -5.49 2.73
C PHE A 179 -18.88 -7.02 2.68
N ILE A 180 -19.28 -7.66 3.78
CA ILE A 180 -19.42 -9.12 3.84
C ILE A 180 -20.53 -9.58 2.89
N GLY A 181 -21.66 -8.88 2.88
CA GLY A 181 -22.78 -9.19 1.96
C GLY A 181 -22.34 -9.07 0.48
N SER A 182 -21.63 -8.00 0.13
CA SER A 182 -21.09 -7.82 -1.21
C SER A 182 -20.13 -8.97 -1.61
N PHE A 183 -19.25 -9.37 -0.69
CA PHE A 183 -18.33 -10.48 -0.92
C PHE A 183 -19.07 -11.79 -1.26
N PHE A 184 -20.16 -12.10 -0.57
CA PHE A 184 -20.94 -13.33 -0.83
C PHE A 184 -21.82 -13.23 -2.09
N VAL A 185 -22.33 -12.05 -2.42
CA VAL A 185 -23.25 -11.85 -3.57
C VAL A 185 -22.47 -11.67 -4.88
N ARG A 186 -21.43 -10.84 -4.86
CA ARG A 186 -20.67 -10.46 -6.07
C ARG A 186 -19.33 -11.17 -6.19
N GLY A 187 -18.78 -11.66 -5.08
CA GLY A 187 -17.43 -12.23 -5.03
C GLY A 187 -16.34 -11.19 -5.26
N LEU A 188 -15.21 -11.66 -5.75
CA LEU A 188 -14.01 -10.87 -6.07
C LEU A 188 -13.52 -11.24 -7.47
N SER A 189 -13.07 -10.26 -8.23
CA SER A 189 -12.36 -10.48 -9.48
C SER A 189 -10.95 -10.97 -9.19
N LYS A 190 -10.66 -12.24 -9.46
CA LYS A 190 -9.38 -12.90 -9.15
C LYS A 190 -8.50 -12.99 -10.38
N SER A 191 -7.22 -12.63 -10.25
CA SER A 191 -6.22 -12.87 -11.27
C SER A 191 -5.84 -14.36 -11.40
N ILE A 192 -5.06 -14.68 -12.40
CA ILE A 192 -4.51 -16.03 -12.58
C ILE A 192 -3.62 -16.47 -11.42
N ASP A 193 -3.09 -15.54 -10.64
CA ASP A 193 -2.30 -15.87 -9.45
C ASP A 193 -3.12 -16.67 -8.43
N PHE A 194 -4.44 -16.46 -8.38
CA PHE A 194 -5.36 -17.11 -7.46
C PHE A 194 -6.23 -18.20 -8.10
N THR A 195 -6.43 -18.13 -9.43
CA THR A 195 -7.27 -19.11 -10.14
C THR A 195 -6.48 -20.14 -10.93
N GLY A 196 -5.21 -19.87 -11.18
CA GLY A 196 -4.44 -20.50 -12.23
C GLY A 196 -4.83 -19.94 -13.60
N GLY A 197 -3.94 -19.98 -14.56
CA GLY A 197 -4.18 -19.46 -15.89
C GLY A 197 -2.91 -19.10 -16.65
N ARG A 198 -3.11 -18.45 -17.79
CA ARG A 198 -2.06 -17.89 -18.65
C ARG A 198 -2.25 -16.40 -18.79
N ASN A 199 -1.15 -15.66 -18.71
CA ASN A 199 -1.08 -14.23 -19.06
C ASN A 199 -0.27 -14.07 -20.31
N TYR A 200 -0.82 -13.36 -21.26
CA TYR A 200 -0.14 -12.90 -22.46
C TYR A 200 -0.08 -11.38 -22.43
N VAL A 201 1.11 -10.82 -22.48
CA VAL A 201 1.29 -9.38 -22.66
C VAL A 201 1.43 -9.12 -24.14
N VAL A 202 0.40 -8.51 -24.73
CA VAL A 202 0.34 -8.21 -26.16
C VAL A 202 0.61 -6.73 -26.35
N GLN A 203 1.55 -6.40 -27.23
CA GLN A 203 1.82 -5.04 -27.67
C GLN A 203 1.15 -4.81 -29.03
N PHE A 204 0.31 -3.77 -29.10
CA PHE A 204 -0.41 -3.37 -30.32
C PHE A 204 0.29 -2.18 -31.00
N GLU A 205 0.04 -1.97 -32.28
CA GLU A 205 0.55 -0.80 -33.02
C GLU A 205 -0.14 0.50 -32.63
N SER A 206 -1.43 0.44 -32.40
CA SER A 206 -2.28 1.56 -31.98
C SER A 206 -2.86 1.31 -30.59
N PRO A 207 -3.25 2.36 -29.86
CA PRO A 207 -3.98 2.20 -28.60
C PRO A 207 -5.27 1.39 -28.80
N VAL A 208 -5.51 0.42 -27.92
CA VAL A 208 -6.69 -0.46 -27.92
C VAL A 208 -7.33 -0.44 -26.55
N GLU A 209 -8.66 -0.35 -26.51
CA GLU A 209 -9.39 -0.40 -25.27
C GLU A 209 -9.48 -1.84 -24.73
N PRO A 210 -9.18 -2.09 -23.44
CA PRO A 210 -9.27 -3.44 -22.84
C PRO A 210 -10.65 -4.09 -23.00
N GLU A 211 -11.71 -3.31 -23.03
CA GLU A 211 -13.08 -3.80 -23.17
C GLU A 211 -13.35 -4.37 -24.58
N GLU A 212 -12.74 -3.79 -25.60
CA GLU A 212 -12.80 -4.31 -26.96
C GLU A 212 -12.17 -5.71 -27.03
N ILE A 213 -11.00 -5.89 -26.40
CA ILE A 213 -10.33 -7.19 -26.32
C ILE A 213 -11.15 -8.20 -25.54
N ARG A 214 -11.76 -7.78 -24.41
CA ARG A 214 -12.66 -8.65 -23.64
C ARG A 214 -13.84 -9.15 -24.48
N THR A 215 -14.44 -8.28 -25.26
CA THR A 215 -15.55 -8.62 -26.13
C THR A 215 -15.13 -9.62 -27.21
N VAL A 216 -13.99 -9.37 -27.86
CA VAL A 216 -13.43 -10.25 -28.91
C VAL A 216 -13.06 -11.63 -28.37
N LEU A 217 -12.51 -11.69 -27.17
CA LEU A 217 -12.00 -12.94 -26.58
C LEU A 217 -13.01 -13.67 -25.69
N GLY A 218 -14.11 -13.03 -25.31
CA GLY A 218 -15.09 -13.58 -24.37
C GLY A 218 -15.68 -14.92 -24.78
N ASP A 219 -15.83 -15.14 -26.10
CA ASP A 219 -16.36 -16.38 -26.68
C ASP A 219 -15.28 -17.24 -27.36
N ALA A 220 -14.04 -16.79 -27.39
CA ALA A 220 -12.97 -17.45 -28.13
C ALA A 220 -12.39 -18.67 -27.38
N PHE A 221 -12.31 -18.57 -26.07
CA PHE A 221 -11.74 -19.62 -25.24
C PHE A 221 -12.83 -20.52 -24.65
N VAL A 222 -13.02 -21.69 -25.24
CA VAL A 222 -13.99 -22.70 -24.78
C VAL A 222 -13.23 -23.94 -24.31
N ASN A 223 -13.43 -24.34 -23.06
CA ASN A 223 -12.82 -25.52 -22.46
C ASN A 223 -13.37 -26.82 -23.09
N ALA A 224 -12.71 -27.95 -22.84
CA ALA A 224 -13.11 -29.25 -23.37
C ALA A 224 -14.52 -29.71 -22.91
N ASP A 225 -14.99 -29.19 -21.78
CA ASP A 225 -16.32 -29.45 -21.21
C ASP A 225 -17.42 -28.53 -21.80
N GLY A 226 -17.07 -27.68 -22.75
CA GLY A 226 -17.98 -26.70 -23.39
C GLY A 226 -18.19 -25.42 -22.56
N THR A 227 -17.56 -25.28 -21.40
CA THR A 227 -17.63 -24.04 -20.61
C THR A 227 -16.73 -22.96 -21.20
N LYS A 228 -17.15 -21.69 -21.12
CA LYS A 228 -16.30 -20.57 -21.50
C LYS A 228 -15.22 -20.36 -20.44
N ALA A 229 -13.98 -20.26 -20.90
CA ALA A 229 -12.88 -19.90 -20.02
C ALA A 229 -13.01 -18.45 -19.55
N ASN A 230 -12.65 -18.17 -18.30
CA ASN A 230 -12.59 -16.81 -17.80
C ASN A 230 -11.46 -16.07 -18.50
N THR A 231 -11.78 -14.94 -19.13
CA THR A 231 -10.82 -14.11 -19.89
C THR A 231 -10.91 -12.69 -19.38
N SER A 232 -9.78 -12.09 -19.06
CA SER A 232 -9.66 -10.69 -18.67
C SER A 232 -8.62 -9.97 -19.54
N ALA A 233 -8.81 -8.66 -19.74
CA ALA A 233 -7.87 -7.80 -20.43
C ALA A 233 -7.64 -6.53 -19.61
N ILE A 234 -6.37 -6.15 -19.42
CA ILE A 234 -5.97 -5.01 -18.59
C ILE A 234 -4.84 -4.27 -19.30
N ALA A 235 -4.97 -2.94 -19.45
CA ALA A 235 -3.90 -2.13 -20.00
C ALA A 235 -2.68 -2.10 -19.08
N ILE A 236 -1.48 -2.22 -19.66
CA ILE A 236 -0.21 -2.06 -18.96
C ILE A 236 0.45 -0.77 -19.46
N GLY A 237 0.74 0.15 -18.56
CA GLY A 237 1.30 1.45 -18.93
C GLY A 237 0.21 2.48 -19.24
N THR A 238 0.65 3.61 -19.78
CA THR A 238 -0.22 4.78 -20.03
C THR A 238 -0.43 5.05 -21.51
N ASP A 239 0.20 4.27 -22.38
CA ASP A 239 0.15 4.45 -23.84
C ASP A 239 -1.05 3.74 -24.51
N GLY A 240 -1.77 2.89 -23.78
CA GLY A 240 -2.89 2.10 -24.28
C GLY A 240 -2.52 1.04 -25.34
N LYS A 241 -1.20 0.87 -25.61
CA LYS A 241 -0.70 -0.06 -26.63
C LYS A 241 -0.35 -1.43 -26.09
N THR A 242 -0.14 -1.55 -24.81
CA THR A 242 0.27 -2.81 -24.17
C THR A 242 -0.86 -3.32 -23.29
N ILE A 243 -1.37 -4.50 -23.60
CA ILE A 243 -2.48 -5.10 -22.85
C ILE A 243 -2.11 -6.49 -22.39
N ARG A 244 -2.36 -6.75 -21.10
CA ARG A 244 -2.28 -8.08 -20.51
C ARG A 244 -3.62 -8.78 -20.71
N VAL A 245 -3.60 -9.89 -21.44
CA VAL A 245 -4.72 -10.81 -21.61
C VAL A 245 -4.49 -12.01 -20.71
N SER A 246 -5.44 -12.28 -19.83
CA SER A 246 -5.40 -13.41 -18.90
C SER A 246 -6.52 -14.40 -19.23
N THR A 247 -6.21 -15.71 -19.22
CA THR A 247 -7.22 -16.76 -19.43
C THR A 247 -6.88 -18.02 -18.62
N ASN A 248 -7.92 -18.69 -18.13
CA ASN A 248 -7.80 -20.01 -17.48
C ASN A 248 -8.11 -21.18 -18.43
N TYR A 249 -8.04 -20.94 -19.75
CA TYR A 249 -8.32 -21.95 -20.77
C TYR A 249 -7.54 -23.25 -20.54
N MET A 250 -8.25 -24.36 -20.37
CA MET A 250 -7.72 -25.72 -20.17
C MET A 250 -6.49 -25.79 -19.21
N ILE A 251 -6.53 -25.02 -18.13
CA ILE A 251 -5.37 -24.86 -17.23
C ILE A 251 -5.04 -26.14 -16.47
N GLU A 252 -5.99 -27.05 -16.28
CA GLU A 252 -5.77 -28.34 -15.63
C GLU A 252 -5.03 -29.35 -16.53
N SER A 253 -4.97 -29.08 -17.83
CA SER A 253 -4.23 -29.92 -18.76
C SER A 253 -2.73 -29.69 -18.68
N ASN A 254 -1.97 -30.76 -18.46
CA ASN A 254 -0.50 -30.75 -18.48
C ASN A 254 0.09 -30.91 -19.90
N ASN A 255 -0.74 -30.92 -20.94
CA ASN A 255 -0.27 -31.06 -22.32
C ASN A 255 0.35 -29.72 -22.81
N PRO A 256 1.63 -29.70 -23.21
CA PRO A 256 2.28 -28.49 -23.74
C PRO A 256 1.58 -27.92 -25.00
N ALA A 257 0.95 -28.79 -25.81
CA ALA A 257 0.23 -28.35 -27.01
C ALA A 257 -0.95 -27.40 -26.70
N VAL A 258 -1.47 -27.39 -25.48
CA VAL A 258 -2.54 -26.46 -25.05
C VAL A 258 -2.03 -25.02 -24.98
N ASP A 259 -0.76 -24.81 -24.69
CA ASP A 259 -0.16 -23.47 -24.64
C ASP A 259 -0.12 -22.89 -26.07
N ASP A 260 0.32 -23.69 -27.05
CA ASP A 260 0.30 -23.32 -28.47
C ASP A 260 -1.12 -23.11 -29.00
N GLN A 261 -2.08 -23.93 -28.59
CA GLN A 261 -3.48 -23.75 -28.94
C GLN A 261 -4.03 -22.43 -28.40
N ALA A 262 -3.74 -22.10 -27.14
CA ALA A 262 -4.22 -20.85 -26.54
C ALA A 262 -3.66 -19.62 -27.27
N GLU A 263 -2.38 -19.62 -27.64
CA GLU A 263 -1.73 -18.56 -28.40
C GLU A 263 -2.31 -18.45 -29.84
N THR A 264 -2.63 -19.59 -30.44
CA THR A 264 -3.26 -19.63 -31.77
C THR A 264 -4.70 -19.09 -31.73
N ILE A 265 -5.48 -19.42 -30.69
CA ILE A 265 -6.83 -18.88 -30.49
C ILE A 265 -6.75 -17.36 -30.28
N LEU A 266 -5.82 -16.90 -29.44
CA LEU A 266 -5.59 -15.48 -29.18
C LEU A 266 -5.28 -14.73 -30.49
N TYR A 267 -4.31 -15.21 -31.26
CA TYR A 267 -3.93 -14.63 -32.54
C TYR A 267 -5.11 -14.57 -33.52
N ASN A 268 -5.80 -15.68 -33.74
CA ASN A 268 -6.91 -15.76 -34.72
C ASN A 268 -8.05 -14.80 -34.34
N SER A 269 -8.37 -14.68 -33.06
CA SER A 269 -9.40 -13.81 -32.55
C SER A 269 -9.06 -12.34 -32.74
N LEU A 270 -7.83 -11.94 -32.35
CA LEU A 270 -7.37 -10.56 -32.51
C LEU A 270 -7.17 -10.18 -33.96
N LYS A 271 -6.72 -11.10 -34.83
CA LYS A 271 -6.59 -10.88 -36.27
C LYS A 271 -7.96 -10.72 -36.96
N LYS A 272 -8.93 -11.54 -36.56
CA LYS A 272 -10.31 -11.42 -37.07
C LYS A 272 -10.96 -10.09 -36.71
N ALA A 273 -10.61 -9.54 -35.55
CA ALA A 273 -11.04 -8.22 -35.11
C ALA A 273 -10.25 -7.06 -35.75
N GLY A 274 -9.21 -7.34 -36.54
CA GLY A 274 -8.35 -6.31 -37.13
C GLY A 274 -7.39 -5.62 -36.19
N LEU A 275 -7.22 -6.14 -34.97
CA LEU A 275 -6.35 -5.57 -33.93
C LEU A 275 -4.88 -5.96 -34.09
N VAL A 276 -4.62 -7.04 -34.84
CA VAL A 276 -3.28 -7.56 -35.14
C VAL A 276 -3.15 -7.74 -36.65
N SER A 277 -2.09 -7.21 -37.25
CA SER A 277 -1.80 -7.25 -38.67
C SER A 277 -0.74 -8.30 -39.07
N GLN A 278 -0.20 -9.05 -38.12
CA GLN A 278 0.80 -10.12 -38.37
C GLN A 278 0.26 -11.16 -39.36
N GLU A 279 1.15 -11.64 -40.25
CA GLU A 279 0.75 -12.62 -41.28
C GLU A 279 0.53 -14.02 -40.71
N ASN A 280 1.33 -14.42 -39.73
CA ASN A 280 1.29 -15.76 -39.15
C ASN A 280 1.42 -15.74 -37.60
N VAL A 281 1.10 -16.88 -36.98
CA VAL A 281 1.16 -17.06 -35.53
C VAL A 281 2.58 -16.97 -35.00
N ASP A 282 3.58 -17.44 -35.76
CA ASP A 282 4.98 -17.47 -35.30
C ASP A 282 5.55 -16.04 -35.17
N ALA A 283 5.16 -15.14 -36.09
CA ALA A 283 5.51 -13.73 -35.99
C ALA A 283 4.82 -13.05 -34.80
N PHE A 284 3.55 -13.42 -34.53
CA PHE A 284 2.81 -12.91 -33.36
C PHE A 284 3.40 -13.41 -32.01
N LYS A 285 3.96 -14.61 -31.99
CA LYS A 285 4.64 -15.17 -30.80
C LYS A 285 6.04 -14.60 -30.56
N ASN A 286 6.64 -13.96 -31.56
CA ASN A 286 8.00 -13.47 -31.46
C ASN A 286 8.05 -12.10 -30.76
N PRO A 287 8.65 -11.99 -29.55
CA PRO A 287 8.70 -10.75 -28.80
C PRO A 287 9.55 -9.66 -29.45
N ASP A 288 10.43 -10.02 -30.41
CA ASP A 288 11.29 -9.07 -31.13
C ASP A 288 10.55 -8.37 -32.27
N VAL A 289 9.46 -8.97 -32.75
CA VAL A 289 8.64 -8.43 -33.85
C VAL A 289 7.52 -7.59 -33.26
N ARG A 290 7.74 -6.27 -33.14
CA ARG A 290 6.78 -5.35 -32.53
C ARG A 290 5.80 -4.72 -33.51
N GLN A 291 6.12 -4.68 -34.80
CA GLN A 291 5.22 -4.16 -35.83
C GLN A 291 4.14 -5.20 -36.15
N GLY A 292 2.89 -4.76 -36.24
CA GLY A 292 1.74 -5.62 -36.50
C GLY A 292 1.11 -6.26 -35.27
N GLY A 293 1.66 -6.01 -34.10
CA GLY A 293 1.22 -6.57 -32.82
C GLY A 293 1.87 -7.92 -32.52
N SER A 294 2.34 -8.12 -31.29
CA SER A 294 3.00 -9.37 -30.87
C SER A 294 2.88 -9.62 -29.37
N ILE A 295 3.04 -10.88 -28.96
CA ILE A 295 3.21 -11.28 -27.56
C ILE A 295 4.62 -10.94 -27.12
N ILE A 296 4.78 -9.98 -26.22
CA ILE A 296 6.08 -9.58 -25.67
C ILE A 296 6.44 -10.35 -24.39
N SER A 297 5.47 -10.96 -23.73
CA SER A 297 5.69 -11.80 -22.54
C SER A 297 4.53 -12.78 -22.38
N SER A 298 4.87 -14.02 -21.99
CA SER A 298 3.90 -15.05 -21.65
C SER A 298 4.27 -15.65 -20.31
N THR A 299 3.28 -15.81 -19.42
CA THR A 299 3.46 -16.44 -18.11
C THR A 299 2.30 -17.38 -17.82
N LYS A 300 2.59 -18.51 -17.16
CA LYS A 300 1.61 -19.51 -16.78
C LYS A 300 1.70 -19.78 -15.28
N VAL A 301 0.56 -19.80 -14.61
CA VAL A 301 0.42 -20.17 -13.21
C VAL A 301 -0.41 -21.46 -13.13
N GLY A 302 0.21 -22.53 -12.70
CA GLY A 302 -0.52 -23.81 -12.52
C GLY A 302 -1.49 -23.77 -11.34
N PRO A 303 -2.53 -24.62 -11.33
CA PRO A 303 -3.55 -24.63 -10.26
C PRO A 303 -2.98 -24.87 -8.87
N SER A 304 -1.97 -25.72 -8.71
CA SER A 304 -1.33 -25.97 -7.41
C SER A 304 -0.60 -24.72 -6.89
N VAL A 305 0.12 -24.02 -7.77
CA VAL A 305 0.82 -22.79 -7.42
C VAL A 305 -0.19 -21.70 -7.03
N ALA A 306 -1.29 -21.56 -7.76
CA ALA A 306 -2.36 -20.62 -7.43
C ALA A 306 -2.99 -20.92 -6.07
N LYS A 307 -3.18 -22.21 -5.74
CA LYS A 307 -3.66 -22.62 -4.42
C LYS A 307 -2.66 -22.27 -3.32
N ASP A 308 -1.37 -22.52 -3.54
CA ASP A 308 -0.32 -22.19 -2.58
C ASP A 308 -0.24 -20.67 -2.34
N ILE A 309 -0.34 -19.85 -3.40
CA ILE A 309 -0.41 -18.38 -3.31
C ILE A 309 -1.64 -17.96 -2.49
N THR A 310 -2.81 -18.55 -2.76
CA THR A 310 -4.05 -18.26 -2.04
C THR A 310 -3.93 -18.55 -0.56
N MET A 311 -3.44 -19.75 -0.20
CA MET A 311 -3.25 -20.15 1.19
C MET A 311 -2.18 -19.31 1.87
N GLY A 312 -1.08 -19.02 1.17
CA GLY A 312 -0.03 -18.11 1.64
C GLY A 312 -0.55 -16.71 1.95
N ALA A 313 -1.43 -16.17 1.10
CA ALA A 313 -2.07 -14.87 1.33
C ALA A 313 -2.91 -14.85 2.62
N ILE A 314 -3.76 -15.87 2.81
CA ILE A 314 -4.61 -15.97 4.00
C ILE A 314 -3.75 -16.10 5.27
N TYR A 315 -2.75 -16.98 5.24
CA TYR A 315 -1.85 -17.15 6.39
C TYR A 315 -1.03 -15.88 6.68
N SER A 316 -0.60 -15.16 5.66
CA SER A 316 0.15 -13.90 5.84
C SER A 316 -0.65 -12.86 6.62
N VAL A 317 -1.91 -12.65 6.24
CA VAL A 317 -2.79 -11.69 6.93
C VAL A 317 -3.07 -12.16 8.36
N LEU A 318 -3.35 -13.45 8.57
CA LEU A 318 -3.60 -14.00 9.88
C LEU A 318 -2.38 -13.87 10.80
N PHE A 319 -1.20 -14.26 10.31
CA PHE A 319 0.05 -14.14 11.07
C PHE A 319 0.40 -12.69 11.36
N ALA A 320 0.16 -11.76 10.43
CA ALA A 320 0.37 -10.34 10.67
C ALA A 320 -0.53 -9.82 11.81
N LEU A 321 -1.82 -10.15 11.81
CA LEU A 321 -2.74 -9.75 12.87
C LEU A 321 -2.33 -10.34 14.23
N ILE A 322 -1.92 -11.62 14.27
CA ILE A 322 -1.43 -12.27 15.50
C ILE A 322 -0.14 -11.63 15.98
N ALA A 323 0.83 -11.41 15.10
CA ALA A 323 2.12 -10.82 15.46
C ALA A 323 1.96 -9.40 15.99
N ILE A 324 1.09 -8.60 15.35
CA ILE A 324 0.78 -7.23 15.81
C ILE A 324 0.04 -7.28 17.15
N PHE A 325 -0.92 -8.19 17.33
CA PHE A 325 -1.59 -8.38 18.62
C PHE A 325 -0.57 -8.64 19.74
N LEU A 326 0.34 -9.59 19.52
CA LEU A 326 1.37 -9.94 20.49
C LEU A 326 2.33 -8.77 20.74
N TYR A 327 2.74 -8.05 19.68
CA TYR A 327 3.58 -6.87 19.82
C TYR A 327 2.94 -5.79 20.69
N ILE A 328 1.67 -5.44 20.42
CA ILE A 328 0.93 -4.45 21.20
C ILE A 328 0.72 -4.93 22.64
N LEU A 329 0.47 -6.23 22.84
CA LEU A 329 0.35 -6.81 24.19
C LEU A 329 1.64 -6.65 24.99
N LEU A 330 2.79 -6.94 24.40
CA LEU A 330 4.09 -6.77 25.03
C LEU A 330 4.43 -5.30 25.29
N ARG A 331 4.11 -4.44 24.33
CA ARG A 331 4.46 -3.00 24.36
C ARG A 331 3.63 -2.21 25.38
N PHE A 332 2.33 -2.46 25.43
CA PHE A 332 1.40 -1.73 26.29
C PHE A 332 1.01 -2.50 27.56
N ARG A 333 1.29 -3.80 27.61
CA ARG A 333 0.92 -4.70 28.73
C ARG A 333 -0.57 -4.61 29.10
N ASN A 334 -1.42 -4.42 28.09
CA ASN A 334 -2.86 -4.25 28.26
C ASN A 334 -3.60 -4.97 27.14
N VAL A 335 -4.36 -6.01 27.52
CA VAL A 335 -5.13 -6.84 26.59
C VAL A 335 -6.19 -6.04 25.85
N ALA A 336 -6.81 -5.04 26.50
CA ALA A 336 -7.86 -4.23 25.86
C ALA A 336 -7.31 -3.39 24.68
N PHE A 337 -6.08 -2.83 24.81
CA PHE A 337 -5.44 -2.11 23.71
C PHE A 337 -5.07 -3.05 22.57
N SER A 338 -4.55 -4.25 22.88
CA SER A 338 -4.17 -5.23 21.89
C SER A 338 -5.39 -5.75 21.13
N LEU A 339 -6.44 -6.12 21.83
CA LEU A 339 -7.67 -6.62 21.21
C LEU A 339 -8.36 -5.53 20.38
N GLY A 340 -8.48 -4.32 20.94
CA GLY A 340 -9.08 -3.17 20.25
C GLY A 340 -8.34 -2.80 18.97
N SER A 341 -6.99 -2.78 19.00
CA SER A 341 -6.19 -2.52 17.80
C SER A 341 -6.35 -3.62 16.75
N THR A 342 -6.33 -4.89 17.16
CA THR A 342 -6.45 -6.02 16.22
C THR A 342 -7.82 -6.07 15.55
N ILE A 343 -8.91 -5.81 16.30
CA ILE A 343 -10.26 -5.72 15.73
C ILE A 343 -10.34 -4.56 14.72
N ALA A 344 -9.75 -3.42 15.06
CA ALA A 344 -9.73 -2.28 14.16
C ALA A 344 -8.91 -2.56 12.89
N LEU A 345 -7.75 -3.26 12.99
CA LEU A 345 -6.95 -3.67 11.83
C LEU A 345 -7.67 -4.70 10.96
N ALA A 346 -8.38 -5.65 11.58
CA ALA A 346 -9.20 -6.60 10.84
C ALA A 346 -10.34 -5.90 10.09
N PHE A 347 -10.93 -4.85 10.69
CA PHE A 347 -11.93 -4.01 10.02
C PHE A 347 -11.33 -3.19 8.87
N ASP A 348 -10.10 -2.65 9.02
CA ASP A 348 -9.41 -1.95 7.94
C ASP A 348 -9.16 -2.89 6.75
N ALA A 349 -8.64 -4.11 6.99
CA ALA A 349 -8.47 -5.12 5.97
C ALA A 349 -9.81 -5.52 5.29
N LEU A 350 -10.87 -5.71 6.10
CA LEU A 350 -12.22 -5.99 5.58
C LEU A 350 -12.74 -4.84 4.70
N THR A 351 -12.44 -3.60 5.06
CA THR A 351 -12.84 -2.41 4.29
C THR A 351 -12.22 -2.42 2.90
N VAL A 352 -10.92 -2.72 2.79
CA VAL A 352 -10.22 -2.84 1.50
C VAL A 352 -10.87 -3.94 0.64
N VAL A 353 -11.02 -5.15 1.19
CA VAL A 353 -11.66 -6.27 0.49
C VAL A 353 -13.10 -5.93 0.08
N GLY A 354 -13.83 -5.26 0.96
CA GLY A 354 -15.21 -4.84 0.73
C GLY A 354 -15.36 -3.85 -0.42
N PHE A 355 -14.50 -2.83 -0.49
CA PHE A 355 -14.50 -1.90 -1.62
C PHE A 355 -14.15 -2.58 -2.93
N TYR A 356 -13.19 -3.50 -2.96
CA TYR A 356 -12.89 -4.30 -4.14
C TYR A 356 -14.11 -5.12 -4.60
N SER A 357 -14.80 -5.77 -3.67
CA SER A 357 -16.03 -6.53 -3.99
C SER A 357 -17.18 -5.65 -4.48
N LEU A 358 -17.33 -4.44 -3.92
CA LEU A 358 -18.41 -3.52 -4.31
C LEU A 358 -18.19 -2.87 -5.66
N LEU A 359 -16.93 -2.47 -5.94
CA LEU A 359 -16.63 -1.55 -7.04
C LEU A 359 -16.10 -2.24 -8.31
N TRP A 360 -15.66 -3.52 -8.23
CA TRP A 360 -15.16 -4.18 -9.43
C TRP A 360 -16.22 -4.21 -10.52
N GLY A 361 -15.82 -3.89 -11.76
CA GLY A 361 -16.71 -3.75 -12.90
C GLY A 361 -17.52 -2.43 -12.97
N HIS A 362 -17.35 -1.51 -11.99
CA HIS A 362 -18.04 -0.20 -11.97
C HIS A 362 -17.08 0.98 -12.11
N VAL A 363 -15.78 0.76 -11.94
CA VAL A 363 -14.75 1.79 -12.06
C VAL A 363 -13.97 1.61 -13.35
N PRO A 364 -13.40 2.69 -13.92
CA PRO A 364 -12.71 2.65 -15.21
C PRO A 364 -11.29 2.07 -15.13
N PHE A 365 -10.92 1.39 -14.06
CA PHE A 365 -9.65 0.70 -13.88
C PHE A 365 -9.88 -0.68 -13.26
N SER A 366 -8.91 -1.56 -13.41
CA SER A 366 -9.02 -2.93 -12.91
C SER A 366 -8.93 -3.00 -11.40
N LEU A 367 -9.92 -3.61 -10.76
CA LEU A 367 -9.90 -4.04 -9.36
C LEU A 367 -9.72 -5.57 -9.25
N GLU A 368 -8.87 -6.13 -10.12
CA GLU A 368 -8.52 -7.54 -10.06
C GLU A 368 -7.57 -7.79 -8.88
N ILE A 369 -7.88 -8.80 -8.08
CA ILE A 369 -7.04 -9.23 -6.96
C ILE A 369 -5.88 -10.05 -7.52
N ASP A 370 -4.69 -9.49 -7.42
CA ASP A 370 -3.42 -10.10 -7.76
C ASP A 370 -2.49 -10.20 -6.54
N GLN A 371 -1.26 -10.62 -6.74
CA GLN A 371 -0.28 -10.70 -5.66
C GLN A 371 0.03 -9.32 -5.06
N THR A 372 -0.07 -8.22 -5.83
CA THR A 372 0.16 -6.86 -5.31
C THR A 372 -0.90 -6.43 -4.30
N PHE A 373 -2.13 -6.92 -4.47
CA PHE A 373 -3.23 -6.68 -3.54
C PHE A 373 -2.95 -7.27 -2.14
N ILE A 374 -2.29 -8.43 -2.05
CA ILE A 374 -1.88 -9.00 -0.76
C ILE A 374 -0.89 -8.04 -0.08
N GLY A 375 0.07 -7.54 -0.87
CA GLY A 375 1.00 -6.53 -0.40
C GLY A 375 0.29 -5.27 0.11
N ALA A 376 -0.74 -4.80 -0.61
CA ALA A 376 -1.54 -3.64 -0.21
C ALA A 376 -2.27 -3.88 1.13
N ILE A 377 -2.97 -5.01 1.30
CA ILE A 377 -3.65 -5.34 2.57
C ILE A 377 -2.68 -5.37 3.74
N LEU A 378 -1.56 -6.09 3.60
CA LEU A 378 -0.57 -6.19 4.67
C LEU A 378 0.07 -4.85 4.98
N THR A 379 0.23 -4.00 3.98
CA THR A 379 0.70 -2.64 4.16
C THR A 379 -0.33 -1.77 4.88
N VAL A 380 -1.60 -1.83 4.50
CA VAL A 380 -2.68 -1.14 5.22
C VAL A 380 -2.70 -1.55 6.68
N VAL A 381 -2.60 -2.85 6.98
CA VAL A 381 -2.53 -3.38 8.35
C VAL A 381 -1.28 -2.83 9.08
N GLY A 382 -0.11 -2.86 8.43
CA GLY A 382 1.16 -2.37 9.01
C GLY A 382 1.21 -0.86 9.18
N TYR A 383 0.55 -0.10 8.31
CA TYR A 383 0.50 1.36 8.38
C TYR A 383 -0.57 1.86 9.35
N SER A 384 -1.76 1.27 9.32
CA SER A 384 -2.88 1.69 10.16
C SER A 384 -2.61 1.54 11.66
N ILE A 385 -1.73 0.61 12.05
CA ILE A 385 -1.34 0.45 13.44
C ILE A 385 -0.54 1.65 13.97
N ASN A 386 0.16 2.39 13.11
CA ASN A 386 1.00 3.52 13.52
C ASN A 386 0.19 4.60 14.24
N ASP A 387 -0.94 5.00 13.68
CA ASP A 387 -1.81 6.00 14.30
C ASP A 387 -2.42 5.47 15.61
N LYS A 388 -2.81 4.20 15.65
CA LYS A 388 -3.37 3.56 16.85
C LYS A 388 -2.35 3.54 18.00
N VAL A 389 -1.10 3.18 17.71
CA VAL A 389 0.01 3.16 18.71
C VAL A 389 0.21 4.55 19.30
N VAL A 390 0.20 5.59 18.50
CA VAL A 390 0.39 6.96 18.98
C VAL A 390 -0.75 7.45 19.85
N VAL A 391 -2.00 7.14 19.46
CA VAL A 391 -3.17 7.44 20.30
C VAL A 391 -3.06 6.70 21.63
N PHE A 392 -2.67 5.42 21.62
CA PHE A 392 -2.51 4.63 22.84
C PHE A 392 -1.37 5.13 23.73
N ASP A 393 -0.27 5.56 23.13
CA ASP A 393 0.85 6.14 23.88
C ASP A 393 0.42 7.45 24.54
N ARG A 394 -0.35 8.30 23.86
CA ARG A 394 -0.92 9.52 24.42
C ARG A 394 -1.95 9.24 25.52
N ILE A 395 -2.80 8.23 25.34
CA ILE A 395 -3.72 7.78 26.40
C ILE A 395 -2.93 7.33 27.65
N ARG A 396 -1.86 6.54 27.47
CA ARG A 396 -1.03 6.07 28.55
C ARG A 396 -0.31 7.22 29.27
N GLU A 397 0.16 8.21 28.54
CA GLU A 397 0.77 9.43 29.10
C GLU A 397 -0.24 10.20 29.93
N ASN A 398 -1.43 10.48 29.39
CA ASN A 398 -2.47 11.24 30.07
C ASN A 398 -3.05 10.50 31.29
N LEU A 399 -3.12 9.17 31.26
CA LEU A 399 -3.50 8.35 32.43
C LEU A 399 -2.50 8.47 33.57
N LYS A 400 -1.19 8.64 33.27
CA LYS A 400 -0.16 8.85 34.30
C LYS A 400 -0.19 10.27 34.83
N LEU A 401 -0.40 11.27 33.99
CA LEU A 401 -0.44 12.68 34.36
C LEU A 401 -1.70 13.02 35.18
N HIS A 402 -2.83 12.37 34.87
CA HIS A 402 -4.13 12.66 35.48
C HIS A 402 -4.79 11.41 36.07
N PRO A 403 -4.21 10.76 37.09
CA PRO A 403 -4.67 9.45 37.60
C PRO A 403 -6.06 9.47 38.21
N LYS A 404 -6.57 10.66 38.62
CA LYS A 404 -7.89 10.83 39.25
C LYS A 404 -8.98 11.30 38.25
N ALA A 405 -8.62 11.61 37.01
CA ALA A 405 -9.57 12.08 36.03
C ALA A 405 -10.41 10.93 35.46
N ASP A 406 -11.63 11.24 35.00
CA ASP A 406 -12.49 10.25 34.36
C ASP A 406 -11.85 9.71 33.06
N ARG A 407 -11.91 8.39 32.90
CA ARG A 407 -11.29 7.69 31.75
C ARG A 407 -11.85 8.16 30.40
N GLN A 408 -13.16 8.45 30.34
CA GLN A 408 -13.76 8.95 29.07
C GLN A 408 -13.20 10.32 28.71
N GLN A 409 -12.98 11.19 29.71
CA GLN A 409 -12.38 12.50 29.48
C GLN A 409 -10.93 12.37 29.00
N ILE A 410 -10.14 11.47 29.62
CA ILE A 410 -8.75 11.21 29.22
C ILE A 410 -8.70 10.69 27.78
N PHE A 411 -9.52 9.71 27.43
CA PHE A 411 -9.53 9.17 26.08
C PHE A 411 -9.95 10.23 25.05
N ASN A 412 -10.98 11.01 25.37
CA ASN A 412 -11.42 12.09 24.48
C ASN A 412 -10.36 13.18 24.31
N ALA A 413 -9.65 13.55 25.38
CA ALA A 413 -8.55 14.50 25.32
C ALA A 413 -7.39 13.96 24.48
N SER A 414 -6.96 12.71 24.70
CA SER A 414 -5.86 12.09 23.98
C SER A 414 -6.13 11.99 22.47
N VAL A 415 -7.34 11.62 22.06
CA VAL A 415 -7.72 11.59 20.63
C VAL A 415 -7.68 13.01 20.02
N ASN A 416 -8.19 14.03 20.74
CA ASN A 416 -8.14 15.41 20.26
C ASN A 416 -6.72 15.94 20.15
N GLU A 417 -5.82 15.60 21.07
CA GLU A 417 -4.42 16.03 21.07
C GLU A 417 -3.63 15.42 19.91
N THR A 418 -3.94 14.20 19.51
CA THR A 418 -3.29 13.50 18.40
C THR A 418 -3.92 13.81 17.03
N LEU A 419 -5.14 14.39 16.99
CA LEU A 419 -5.95 14.56 15.78
C LEU A 419 -5.22 15.36 14.68
N ALA A 420 -4.62 16.49 15.01
CA ALA A 420 -3.92 17.34 14.03
C ALA A 420 -2.75 16.59 13.38
N ARG A 421 -2.05 15.78 14.15
CA ARG A 421 -0.97 14.94 13.64
C ARG A 421 -1.52 13.85 12.71
N THR A 422 -2.53 13.08 13.14
CA THR A 422 -3.14 12.02 12.33
C THR A 422 -3.66 12.56 11.00
N ILE A 423 -4.29 13.74 10.98
CA ILE A 423 -4.71 14.39 9.74
C ILE A 423 -3.51 14.74 8.86
N ASN A 424 -2.44 15.29 9.43
CA ASN A 424 -1.25 15.67 8.66
C ASN A 424 -0.55 14.46 8.05
N THR A 425 -0.42 13.34 8.77
CA THR A 425 0.17 12.10 8.25
C THR A 425 -0.73 11.48 7.18
N SER A 426 -2.03 11.37 7.42
CA SER A 426 -2.98 10.82 6.45
C SER A 426 -3.04 11.65 5.15
N VAL A 427 -3.04 12.99 5.25
CA VAL A 427 -3.04 13.86 4.06
C VAL A 427 -1.74 13.76 3.27
N SER A 428 -0.58 13.67 3.94
CA SER A 428 0.71 13.51 3.25
C SER A 428 0.79 12.19 2.49
N THR A 429 0.38 11.09 3.09
CA THR A 429 0.34 9.78 2.46
C THR A 429 -0.70 9.72 1.33
N LEU A 430 -1.89 10.29 1.55
CA LEU A 430 -2.93 10.40 0.53
C LEU A 430 -2.44 11.16 -0.72
N LEU A 431 -1.68 12.25 -0.56
CA LEU A 431 -1.12 12.99 -1.68
C LEU A 431 -0.13 12.15 -2.49
N VAL A 432 0.73 11.38 -1.83
CA VAL A 432 1.67 10.47 -2.51
C VAL A 432 0.89 9.40 -3.28
N LEU A 433 -0.07 8.74 -2.62
CA LEU A 433 -0.89 7.70 -3.24
C LEU A 433 -1.74 8.25 -4.40
N LEU A 434 -2.26 9.47 -4.28
CA LEU A 434 -3.01 10.14 -5.34
C LEU A 434 -2.13 10.42 -6.57
N CYS A 435 -0.88 10.85 -6.37
CA CYS A 435 0.08 11.01 -7.47
C CYS A 435 0.33 9.68 -8.17
N ILE A 436 0.51 8.59 -7.42
CA ILE A 436 0.70 7.25 -7.98
C ILE A 436 -0.57 6.80 -8.72
N PHE A 437 -1.74 7.05 -8.16
CA PHE A 437 -3.02 6.70 -8.77
C PHE A 437 -3.25 7.39 -10.11
N ILE A 438 -2.89 8.69 -10.22
CA ILE A 438 -3.08 9.48 -11.43
C ILE A 438 -2.02 9.14 -12.49
N LEU A 439 -0.76 9.03 -12.08
CA LEU A 439 0.38 8.87 -12.99
C LEU A 439 0.76 7.41 -13.25
N GLY A 440 0.31 6.48 -12.41
CA GLY A 440 0.64 5.07 -12.51
C GLY A 440 -0.19 4.33 -13.56
N GLY A 441 0.34 3.23 -14.08
CA GLY A 441 -0.43 2.27 -14.90
C GLY A 441 -1.45 1.48 -14.06
N ASP A 442 -2.35 0.75 -14.72
CA ASP A 442 -3.51 0.11 -14.08
C ASP A 442 -3.16 -0.82 -12.92
N SER A 443 -2.08 -1.60 -13.02
CA SER A 443 -1.64 -2.47 -11.92
C SER A 443 -1.26 -1.68 -10.65
N ILE A 444 -0.63 -0.52 -10.81
CA ILE A 444 -0.23 0.33 -9.70
C ILE A 444 -1.40 1.18 -9.21
N ARG A 445 -2.35 1.53 -10.08
CA ARG A 445 -3.61 2.22 -9.70
C ARG A 445 -4.43 1.37 -8.74
N SER A 446 -4.61 0.08 -9.05
CA SER A 446 -5.31 -0.86 -8.18
C SER A 446 -4.67 -0.92 -6.78
N PHE A 447 -3.34 -1.09 -6.72
CA PHE A 447 -2.58 -1.07 -5.47
C PHE A 447 -2.76 0.25 -4.70
N SER A 448 -2.62 1.39 -5.39
CA SER A 448 -2.77 2.72 -4.77
C SER A 448 -4.19 3.00 -4.27
N PHE A 449 -5.20 2.46 -4.95
CA PHE A 449 -6.60 2.53 -4.52
C PHE A 449 -6.87 1.70 -3.26
N ALA A 450 -6.20 0.55 -3.09
CA ALA A 450 -6.33 -0.31 -1.92
C ALA A 450 -5.81 0.36 -0.63
N MET A 451 -4.89 1.27 -0.76
CA MET A 451 -4.21 1.96 0.34
C MET A 451 -4.82 3.31 0.66
#